data_225e442192d79d6494f5f9bb13bab3e9
#
_entry.id   225e442192d79d6494f5f9bb13bab3e9
#
_cell.length_a   1.000
_cell.length_b   1.000
_cell.length_c   1.000
_cell.angle_alpha   90.00
_cell.angle_beta   90.00
_cell.angle_gamma   90.00
#
_symmetry.space_group_name_H-M   'P 1'
#
loop_
_entity.id
_entity.type
_entity.pdbx_description
1 polymer ?
#
loop_
_entity_poly.entity_id
_entity_poly.type
_entity_poly.pdbx_seq_one_letter_code
_entity_poly.pdbx_strand_id
1 'polypeptide(L)'
;DVRVHVDAAYGGYFTLVGNLPVETRAAFDAVVEADSVVIDPHKHGLQPYGCGCVLFRDPDVGGYYKHDSPYTYFTSSELHLGEISLECSRAGAAAVALWATQKHLPLTRDGAFAMDLQKCRNAAKELFNRLVTDERFLTIIPPELDIVLWAPTGNTATEISDRSQHMFDAAAAQGLHLALVSLPEKPLASDWPDLTFDQPNVTCLRSCLMKPEHD
;
A
#
# COMPACT_ATOMS: atom_id res chain seq x y z
N ASP A 1 14.67 8.99 -24.03
CA ASP A 1 13.71 8.04 -23.45
C ASP A 1 13.56 8.35 -21.95
N VAL A 2 12.34 8.30 -21.45
CA VAL A 2 12.04 8.45 -20.03
C VAL A 2 11.77 7.06 -19.47
N ARG A 3 12.43 6.71 -18.37
CA ARG A 3 12.16 5.47 -17.66
C ARG A 3 10.97 5.67 -16.71
N VAL A 4 10.11 4.67 -16.63
CA VAL A 4 8.92 4.66 -15.79
C VAL A 4 9.10 3.66 -14.66
N HIS A 5 9.01 4.14 -13.42
CA HIS A 5 8.97 3.30 -12.23
C HIS A 5 7.58 3.37 -11.60
N VAL A 6 7.01 2.23 -11.29
CA VAL A 6 5.73 2.15 -10.57
C VAL A 6 5.98 1.77 -9.12
N ASP A 7 5.59 2.67 -8.21
CA ASP A 7 5.54 2.36 -6.79
C ASP A 7 4.20 1.68 -6.48
N ALA A 8 4.22 0.35 -6.49
CA ALA A 8 3.11 -0.50 -6.09
C ALA A 8 3.41 -1.22 -4.75
N ALA A 9 4.30 -0.65 -3.94
CA ALA A 9 4.68 -1.18 -2.63
C ALA A 9 3.46 -1.49 -1.77
N TYR A 10 2.48 -0.57 -1.74
CA TYR A 10 1.14 -0.82 -1.23
C TYR A 10 0.18 -1.03 -2.41
N GLY A 11 -0.61 -2.06 -2.37
CA GLY A 11 -1.69 -2.26 -3.35
C GLY A 11 -1.32 -3.05 -4.61
N GLY A 12 -0.05 -3.33 -4.90
CA GLY A 12 0.35 -4.06 -6.13
C GLY A 12 -0.33 -5.42 -6.30
N TYR A 13 -0.63 -6.10 -5.21
CA TYR A 13 -1.33 -7.38 -5.24
C TYR A 13 -2.80 -7.28 -5.70
N PHE A 14 -3.43 -6.10 -5.63
CA PHE A 14 -4.80 -5.89 -6.10
C PHE A 14 -4.95 -6.06 -7.63
N THR A 15 -3.84 -6.12 -8.36
CA THR A 15 -3.87 -6.54 -9.78
C THR A 15 -4.57 -7.89 -9.99
N LEU A 16 -4.64 -8.74 -8.96
CA LEU A 16 -5.26 -10.05 -8.99
C LEU A 16 -6.80 -10.01 -8.80
N VAL A 17 -7.34 -8.91 -8.30
CA VAL A 17 -8.78 -8.78 -8.01
C VAL A 17 -9.56 -8.50 -9.28
N GLY A 18 -10.57 -9.33 -9.59
CA GLY A 18 -11.31 -9.26 -10.85
C GLY A 18 -12.34 -8.14 -10.93
N ASN A 19 -12.94 -7.74 -9.81
CA ASN A 19 -14.04 -6.77 -9.77
C ASN A 19 -13.60 -5.31 -9.57
N LEU A 20 -12.42 -4.94 -10.02
CA LEU A 20 -11.98 -3.55 -10.01
C LEU A 20 -12.80 -2.70 -11.02
N PRO A 21 -13.00 -1.40 -10.76
CA PRO A 21 -13.52 -0.48 -11.75
C PRO A 21 -12.69 -0.53 -13.04
N VAL A 22 -13.33 -0.25 -14.18
CA VAL A 22 -12.67 -0.36 -15.50
C VAL A 22 -11.39 0.48 -15.57
N GLU A 23 -11.44 1.71 -15.08
CA GLU A 23 -10.28 2.62 -15.07
C GLU A 23 -9.16 2.12 -14.18
N THR A 24 -9.50 1.67 -12.95
CA THR A 24 -8.54 1.08 -12.02
C THR A 24 -7.92 -0.18 -12.60
N ARG A 25 -8.72 -1.03 -13.24
CA ARG A 25 -8.23 -2.22 -13.95
C ARG A 25 -7.24 -1.86 -15.05
N ALA A 26 -7.58 -0.88 -15.89
CA ALA A 26 -6.71 -0.42 -16.97
C ALA A 26 -5.37 0.11 -16.41
N ALA A 27 -5.38 0.83 -15.29
CA ALA A 27 -4.16 1.28 -14.63
C ALA A 27 -3.29 0.12 -14.16
N PHE A 28 -3.87 -0.92 -13.55
CA PHE A 28 -3.13 -2.12 -13.15
C PHE A 28 -2.59 -2.91 -14.36
N ASP A 29 -3.36 -3.02 -15.43
CA ASP A 29 -2.93 -3.72 -16.64
C ASP A 29 -1.78 -2.96 -17.33
N ALA A 30 -1.70 -1.63 -17.21
CA ALA A 30 -0.61 -0.81 -17.72
C ALA A 30 0.72 -0.95 -16.93
N VAL A 31 0.70 -1.50 -15.72
CA VAL A 31 1.91 -1.70 -14.90
C VAL A 31 2.96 -2.55 -15.63
N VAL A 32 2.53 -3.48 -16.49
CA VAL A 32 3.43 -4.30 -17.31
C VAL A 32 4.30 -3.46 -18.26
N GLU A 33 3.90 -2.23 -18.57
CA GLU A 33 4.64 -1.32 -19.43
C GLU A 33 5.77 -0.55 -18.69
N ALA A 34 5.80 -0.60 -17.35
CA ALA A 34 6.82 0.09 -16.57
C ALA A 34 8.21 -0.57 -16.72
N ASP A 35 9.28 0.21 -16.59
CA ASP A 35 10.66 -0.31 -16.61
C ASP A 35 11.03 -1.02 -15.30
N SER A 36 10.41 -0.59 -14.21
CA SER A 36 10.54 -1.23 -12.90
C SER A 36 9.30 -1.04 -12.04
N VAL A 37 9.09 -1.98 -11.12
CA VAL A 37 7.96 -1.98 -10.17
C VAL A 37 8.47 -2.39 -8.80
N VAL A 38 8.10 -1.66 -7.75
CA VAL A 38 8.28 -2.11 -6.37
C VAL A 38 6.97 -2.68 -5.83
N ILE A 39 7.06 -3.82 -5.17
CA ILE A 39 5.94 -4.47 -4.46
C ILE A 39 6.45 -4.92 -3.09
N ASP A 40 5.66 -4.70 -2.04
CA ASP A 40 6.04 -5.12 -0.69
C ASP A 40 5.24 -6.35 -0.23
N PRO A 41 5.82 -7.56 -0.33
CA PRO A 41 5.19 -8.76 0.20
C PRO A 41 4.90 -8.69 1.71
N HIS A 42 5.64 -7.90 2.47
CA HIS A 42 5.36 -7.66 3.89
C HIS A 42 4.14 -6.77 4.17
N LYS A 43 3.47 -6.28 3.12
CA LYS A 43 2.15 -5.63 3.21
C LYS A 43 1.07 -6.65 2.87
N HIS A 44 0.56 -6.66 1.63
CA HIS A 44 -0.51 -7.60 1.24
C HIS A 44 -0.03 -9.02 0.90
N GLY A 45 1.27 -9.24 0.72
CA GLY A 45 1.82 -10.55 0.36
C GLY A 45 1.97 -11.53 1.53
N LEU A 46 1.40 -11.23 2.71
CA LEU A 46 1.37 -12.09 3.91
C LEU A 46 2.75 -12.46 4.45
N GLN A 47 3.75 -11.61 4.25
CA GLN A 47 5.11 -11.84 4.73
C GLN A 47 5.44 -10.97 5.94
N PRO A 48 6.34 -11.43 6.82
CA PRO A 48 6.92 -10.59 7.86
C PRO A 48 7.70 -9.41 7.28
N TYR A 49 7.91 -8.36 8.08
CA TYR A 49 8.76 -7.23 7.71
C TYR A 49 10.14 -7.67 7.22
N GLY A 50 10.70 -6.89 6.30
CA GLY A 50 11.97 -7.19 5.63
C GLY A 50 11.82 -7.97 4.33
N CYS A 51 10.59 -8.18 3.86
CA CYS A 51 10.31 -8.76 2.56
C CYS A 51 9.79 -7.67 1.62
N GLY A 52 10.69 -6.89 1.03
CA GLY A 52 10.44 -5.99 -0.10
C GLY A 52 10.85 -6.65 -1.40
N CYS A 53 10.27 -6.25 -2.52
CA CYS A 53 10.57 -6.78 -3.83
C CYS A 53 10.59 -5.65 -4.86
N VAL A 54 11.66 -5.55 -5.65
CA VAL A 54 11.73 -4.71 -6.84
C VAL A 54 11.92 -5.58 -8.06
N LEU A 55 11.11 -5.35 -9.08
CA LEU A 55 11.14 -6.06 -10.34
C LEU A 55 11.61 -5.11 -11.43
N PHE A 56 12.49 -5.58 -12.29
CA PHE A 56 12.95 -4.84 -13.46
C PHE A 56 12.54 -5.59 -14.72
N ARG A 57 12.08 -4.84 -15.74
CA ARG A 57 11.78 -5.41 -17.05
C ARG A 57 13.04 -5.92 -17.72
N ASP A 58 14.12 -5.13 -17.66
CA ASP A 58 15.42 -5.47 -18.20
C ASP A 58 16.29 -6.08 -17.10
N PRO A 59 16.61 -7.40 -17.16
CA PRO A 59 17.43 -8.06 -16.15
C PRO A 59 18.87 -7.52 -16.11
N ASP A 60 19.37 -6.92 -17.20
CA ASP A 60 20.73 -6.40 -17.29
C ASP A 60 20.97 -5.18 -16.39
N VAL A 61 19.89 -4.57 -15.87
CA VAL A 61 19.96 -3.49 -14.86
C VAL A 61 20.80 -3.90 -13.64
N GLY A 62 20.79 -5.19 -13.26
CA GLY A 62 21.64 -5.73 -12.20
C GLY A 62 23.12 -5.45 -12.40
N GLY A 63 23.58 -5.35 -13.66
CA GLY A 63 24.97 -5.04 -14.00
C GLY A 63 25.46 -3.69 -13.50
N TYR A 64 24.57 -2.69 -13.35
CA TYR A 64 24.91 -1.37 -12.80
C TYR A 64 25.20 -1.39 -11.29
N TYR A 65 24.74 -2.43 -10.61
CA TYR A 65 24.95 -2.62 -9.17
C TYR A 65 26.08 -3.61 -8.89
N LYS A 66 26.63 -4.23 -9.94
CA LYS A 66 27.69 -5.22 -9.78
C LYS A 66 28.92 -4.60 -9.15
N HIS A 67 29.41 -5.24 -8.09
CA HIS A 67 30.68 -4.90 -7.46
C HIS A 67 31.56 -6.12 -7.30
N ASP A 68 32.85 -5.93 -7.49
CA ASP A 68 33.85 -6.98 -7.24
C ASP A 68 34.19 -6.97 -5.75
N SER A 69 33.81 -8.04 -5.06
CA SER A 69 34.18 -8.23 -3.66
C SER A 69 35.23 -9.33 -3.56
N PRO A 70 36.33 -9.12 -2.83
CA PRO A 70 37.34 -10.17 -2.63
C PRO A 70 36.84 -11.36 -1.81
N TYR A 71 35.65 -11.25 -1.25
CA TYR A 71 34.99 -12.27 -0.45
C TYR A 71 33.91 -13.06 -1.20
N THR A 72 33.54 -12.64 -2.42
CA THR A 72 32.55 -13.35 -3.24
C THR A 72 33.27 -14.19 -4.30
N TYR A 73 33.21 -15.50 -4.16
CA TYR A 73 33.88 -16.45 -5.04
C TYR A 73 32.93 -16.91 -6.16
N PHE A 74 32.42 -15.97 -6.96
CA PHE A 74 31.63 -16.34 -8.11
C PHE A 74 32.52 -16.49 -9.34
N THR A 75 32.45 -17.63 -9.98
CA THR A 75 33.29 -17.99 -11.12
C THR A 75 32.53 -18.00 -12.44
N SER A 76 31.21 -17.73 -12.43
CA SER A 76 30.39 -17.69 -13.63
C SER A 76 30.27 -16.27 -14.20
N SER A 77 29.88 -16.17 -15.46
CA SER A 77 29.59 -14.91 -16.14
C SER A 77 28.19 -14.36 -15.80
N GLU A 78 27.37 -15.13 -15.08
CA GLU A 78 26.03 -14.74 -14.66
C GLU A 78 26.09 -13.77 -13.47
N LEU A 79 25.05 -12.92 -13.36
CA LEU A 79 24.90 -12.03 -12.20
C LEU A 79 24.41 -12.84 -10.98
N HIS A 80 25.15 -12.75 -9.89
CA HIS A 80 24.76 -13.36 -8.63
C HIS A 80 24.27 -12.30 -7.63
N LEU A 81 23.29 -12.66 -6.79
CA LEU A 81 22.73 -11.73 -5.79
C LEU A 81 23.80 -11.12 -4.87
N GLY A 82 24.85 -11.86 -4.56
CA GLY A 82 25.96 -11.37 -3.74
C GLY A 82 26.80 -10.28 -4.43
N GLU A 83 26.79 -10.20 -5.76
CA GLU A 83 27.53 -9.19 -6.53
C GLU A 83 26.75 -7.90 -6.74
N ILE A 84 25.41 -7.95 -6.63
CA ILE A 84 24.51 -6.81 -6.88
C ILE A 84 23.81 -6.31 -5.64
N SER A 85 24.12 -6.89 -4.48
CA SER A 85 23.54 -6.50 -3.20
C SER A 85 24.39 -5.43 -2.51
N LEU A 86 23.76 -4.43 -1.90
CA LEU A 86 24.45 -3.44 -1.07
C LEU A 86 24.97 -4.03 0.25
N GLU A 87 24.41 -5.14 0.70
CA GLU A 87 24.85 -5.89 1.90
C GLU A 87 25.55 -7.18 1.49
N CYS A 88 26.64 -7.52 2.16
CA CYS A 88 27.44 -8.71 1.84
C CYS A 88 26.68 -10.03 2.02
N SER A 89 25.94 -10.17 3.13
CA SER A 89 25.15 -11.37 3.42
C SER A 89 23.71 -11.00 3.70
N ARG A 90 22.77 -11.80 3.18
CA ARG A 90 21.34 -11.60 3.38
C ARG A 90 20.67 -12.85 3.88
N ALA A 91 19.62 -12.65 4.70
CA ALA A 91 18.76 -13.73 5.10
C ALA A 91 17.92 -14.21 3.90
N GLY A 92 18.19 -15.39 3.38
CA GLY A 92 17.38 -16.05 2.35
C GLY A 92 16.00 -16.48 2.82
N ALA A 93 15.74 -16.43 4.14
CA ALA A 93 14.48 -16.88 4.74
C ALA A 93 13.26 -16.14 4.20
N ALA A 94 13.36 -14.82 3.95
CA ALA A 94 12.24 -14.04 3.40
C ALA A 94 11.83 -14.53 2.00
N ALA A 95 12.81 -14.82 1.12
CA ALA A 95 12.54 -15.33 -0.22
C ALA A 95 11.92 -16.74 -0.19
N VAL A 96 12.41 -17.61 0.69
CA VAL A 96 11.87 -18.98 0.87
C VAL A 96 10.44 -18.91 1.44
N ALA A 97 10.19 -18.04 2.43
CA ALA A 97 8.87 -17.86 3.01
C ALA A 97 7.87 -17.35 1.95
N LEU A 98 8.26 -16.35 1.15
CA LEU A 98 7.44 -15.85 0.05
C LEU A 98 7.14 -16.96 -0.98
N TRP A 99 8.15 -17.72 -1.38
CA TRP A 99 7.97 -18.84 -2.29
C TRP A 99 6.98 -19.88 -1.73
N ALA A 100 7.11 -20.25 -0.45
CA ALA A 100 6.22 -21.21 0.20
C ALA A 100 4.78 -20.67 0.26
N THR A 101 4.59 -19.40 0.61
CA THR A 101 3.28 -18.75 0.61
C THR A 101 2.64 -18.79 -0.78
N GLN A 102 3.38 -18.45 -1.83
CA GLN A 102 2.88 -18.48 -3.20
C GLN A 102 2.58 -19.88 -3.72
N LYS A 103 3.25 -20.92 -3.18
CA LYS A 103 2.92 -22.32 -3.48
C LYS A 103 1.61 -22.74 -2.83
N HIS A 104 1.31 -22.24 -1.64
CA HIS A 104 0.08 -22.53 -0.92
C HIS A 104 -1.10 -21.67 -1.39
N LEU A 105 -0.83 -20.39 -1.67
CA LEU A 105 -1.78 -19.38 -2.16
C LEU A 105 -1.26 -18.80 -3.49
N PRO A 106 -1.51 -19.48 -4.62
CA PRO A 106 -1.02 -19.02 -5.91
C PRO A 106 -1.55 -17.65 -6.29
N LEU A 107 -0.69 -16.82 -6.88
CA LEU A 107 -1.02 -15.47 -7.35
C LEU A 107 -1.80 -15.55 -8.68
N THR A 108 -3.03 -16.04 -8.61
CA THR A 108 -3.92 -16.14 -9.76
C THR A 108 -5.06 -15.14 -9.66
N ARG A 109 -5.45 -14.56 -10.79
CA ARG A 109 -6.61 -13.65 -10.85
C ARG A 109 -7.85 -14.41 -10.38
N ASP A 110 -8.62 -13.80 -9.49
CA ASP A 110 -9.81 -14.36 -8.85
C ASP A 110 -9.60 -15.67 -8.08
N GLY A 111 -8.35 -16.05 -7.81
CA GLY A 111 -8.01 -17.19 -6.96
C GLY A 111 -8.24 -16.88 -5.46
N ALA A 112 -7.96 -17.85 -4.59
CA ALA A 112 -8.21 -17.74 -3.14
C ALA A 112 -7.55 -16.51 -2.53
N PHE A 113 -6.27 -16.21 -2.88
CA PHE A 113 -5.57 -15.03 -2.42
C PHE A 113 -6.24 -13.73 -2.88
N ALA A 114 -6.68 -13.66 -4.15
CA ALA A 114 -7.38 -12.52 -4.70
C ALA A 114 -8.76 -12.30 -4.05
N MET A 115 -9.46 -13.38 -3.68
CA MET A 115 -10.73 -13.29 -2.95
C MET A 115 -10.58 -12.68 -1.57
N ASP A 116 -9.48 -12.95 -0.87
CA ASP A 116 -9.19 -12.31 0.43
C ASP A 116 -8.89 -10.82 0.28
N LEU A 117 -8.13 -10.43 -0.75
CA LEU A 117 -7.96 -9.00 -1.09
C LEU A 117 -9.28 -8.32 -1.44
N GLN A 118 -10.18 -9.03 -2.10
CA GLN A 118 -11.51 -8.50 -2.41
C GLN A 118 -12.34 -8.25 -1.15
N LYS A 119 -12.27 -9.12 -0.13
CA LYS A 119 -12.89 -8.87 1.17
C LYS A 119 -12.34 -7.61 1.82
N CYS A 120 -11.01 -7.42 1.85
CA CYS A 120 -10.39 -6.21 2.34
C CYS A 120 -10.97 -4.96 1.66
N ARG A 121 -11.11 -5.00 0.34
CA ARG A 121 -11.70 -3.91 -0.45
C ARG A 121 -13.19 -3.70 -0.15
N ASN A 122 -13.95 -4.77 0.05
CA ASN A 122 -15.37 -4.69 0.40
C ASN A 122 -15.54 -4.04 1.77
N ALA A 123 -14.77 -4.45 2.77
CA ALA A 123 -14.76 -3.85 4.09
C ALA A 123 -14.48 -2.34 4.04
N ALA A 124 -13.51 -1.91 3.20
CA ALA A 124 -13.22 -0.49 3.02
C ALA A 124 -14.42 0.27 2.42
N LYS A 125 -15.07 -0.29 1.41
CA LYS A 125 -16.26 0.31 0.80
C LYS A 125 -17.44 0.38 1.79
N GLU A 126 -17.63 -0.65 2.58
CA GLU A 126 -18.69 -0.66 3.59
C GLU A 126 -18.42 0.37 4.68
N LEU A 127 -17.18 0.46 5.19
CA LEU A 127 -16.79 1.49 6.15
C LEU A 127 -17.04 2.89 5.58
N PHE A 128 -16.59 3.15 4.35
CA PHE A 128 -16.80 4.42 3.67
C PHE A 128 -18.30 4.77 3.56
N ASN A 129 -19.14 3.83 3.12
CA ASN A 129 -20.57 4.05 2.98
C ASN A 129 -21.25 4.36 4.32
N ARG A 130 -20.83 3.70 5.40
CA ARG A 130 -21.33 4.00 6.75
C ARG A 130 -20.93 5.40 7.21
N LEU A 131 -19.67 5.78 6.98
CA LEU A 131 -19.15 7.10 7.36
C LEU A 131 -19.85 8.23 6.58
N VAL A 132 -20.08 8.06 5.27
CA VAL A 132 -20.80 9.06 4.45
C VAL A 132 -22.23 9.33 4.95
N THR A 133 -22.87 8.33 5.53
CA THR A 133 -24.26 8.47 6.03
C THR A 133 -24.33 8.97 7.47
N ASP A 134 -23.21 9.14 8.15
CA ASP A 134 -23.15 9.60 9.55
C ASP A 134 -22.62 11.03 9.63
N GLU A 135 -23.48 11.98 9.97
CA GLU A 135 -23.17 13.42 10.05
C GLU A 135 -22.04 13.78 11.04
N ARG A 136 -21.61 12.84 11.87
CA ARG A 136 -20.48 13.02 12.80
C ARG A 136 -19.13 12.94 12.11
N PHE A 137 -19.07 12.46 10.86
CA PHE A 137 -17.83 12.20 10.14
C PHE A 137 -17.80 12.87 8.78
N LEU A 138 -16.59 13.18 8.36
CA LEU A 138 -16.26 13.65 7.03
C LEU A 138 -15.46 12.54 6.32
N THR A 139 -15.77 12.28 5.08
CA THR A 139 -15.01 11.41 4.19
C THR A 139 -14.32 12.26 3.12
N ILE A 140 -13.28 11.71 2.47
CA ILE A 140 -12.51 12.46 1.47
C ILE A 140 -12.85 11.90 0.09
N ILE A 141 -12.32 10.73 -0.24
CA ILE A 141 -12.54 10.07 -1.53
C ILE A 141 -13.05 8.64 -1.33
N PRO A 142 -13.90 8.13 -2.22
CA PRO A 142 -14.27 6.71 -2.19
C PRO A 142 -13.02 5.81 -2.33
N PRO A 143 -12.90 4.75 -1.51
CA PRO A 143 -11.74 3.87 -1.57
C PRO A 143 -11.75 3.04 -2.86
N GLU A 144 -10.67 3.08 -3.61
CA GLU A 144 -10.46 2.16 -4.73
C GLU A 144 -9.95 0.80 -4.27
N LEU A 145 -9.11 0.77 -3.25
CA LEU A 145 -8.56 -0.43 -2.62
C LEU A 145 -9.11 -0.57 -1.19
N ASP A 146 -8.24 -0.67 -0.20
CA ASP A 146 -8.58 -1.03 1.18
C ASP A 146 -8.21 0.04 2.23
N ILE A 147 -7.94 1.26 1.78
CA ILE A 147 -7.69 2.41 2.66
C ILE A 147 -8.86 3.37 2.61
N VAL A 148 -9.37 3.76 3.79
CA VAL A 148 -10.40 4.78 3.96
C VAL A 148 -9.82 5.97 4.70
N LEU A 149 -9.98 7.17 4.13
CA LEU A 149 -9.60 8.44 4.73
C LEU A 149 -10.85 9.16 5.23
N TRP A 150 -10.84 9.57 6.50
CA TRP A 150 -11.99 10.17 7.14
C TRP A 150 -11.57 11.02 8.35
N ALA A 151 -12.47 11.86 8.83
CA ALA A 151 -12.25 12.68 10.01
C ALA A 151 -13.56 12.90 10.78
N PRO A 152 -13.50 13.20 12.09
CA PRO A 152 -14.65 13.77 12.79
C PRO A 152 -15.00 15.15 12.22
N THR A 153 -16.29 15.51 12.22
CA THR A 153 -16.74 16.84 11.78
C THR A 153 -16.18 17.95 12.66
N GLY A 154 -15.94 19.12 12.08
CA GLY A 154 -15.47 20.34 12.74
C GLY A 154 -15.59 21.54 11.81
N ASN A 155 -15.45 22.75 12.35
CA ASN A 155 -15.59 24.00 11.58
C ASN A 155 -14.25 24.53 11.06
N THR A 156 -13.13 24.12 11.69
CA THR A 156 -11.78 24.56 11.30
C THR A 156 -10.83 23.38 11.15
N ALA A 157 -9.76 23.57 10.37
CA ALA A 157 -8.71 22.58 10.19
C ALA A 157 -8.05 22.17 11.52
N THR A 158 -7.86 23.13 12.43
CA THR A 158 -7.35 22.87 13.78
C THR A 158 -8.33 22.00 14.58
N GLU A 159 -9.64 22.34 14.60
CA GLU A 159 -10.63 21.57 15.33
C GLU A 159 -10.73 20.12 14.87
N ILE A 160 -10.72 19.89 13.54
CA ILE A 160 -10.75 18.53 12.96
C ILE A 160 -9.48 17.77 13.36
N SER A 161 -8.32 18.41 13.30
CA SER A 161 -7.04 17.79 13.64
C SER A 161 -7.00 17.35 15.11
N ASP A 162 -7.43 18.20 16.02
CA ASP A 162 -7.50 17.90 17.46
C ASP A 162 -8.48 16.76 17.76
N ARG A 163 -9.64 16.77 17.12
CA ARG A 163 -10.63 15.71 17.25
C ARG A 163 -10.13 14.38 16.70
N SER A 164 -9.41 14.40 15.56
CA SER A 164 -8.82 13.21 14.97
C SER A 164 -7.74 12.63 15.87
N GLN A 165 -6.87 13.45 16.44
CA GLN A 165 -5.87 13.02 17.41
C GLN A 165 -6.51 12.42 18.66
N HIS A 166 -7.51 13.09 19.23
CA HIS A 166 -8.23 12.57 20.38
C HIS A 166 -8.90 11.22 20.11
N MET A 167 -9.54 11.08 18.95
CA MET A 167 -10.18 9.82 18.56
C MET A 167 -9.16 8.71 18.34
N PHE A 168 -8.01 9.01 17.75
CA PHE A 168 -6.89 8.07 17.59
C PHE A 168 -6.42 7.54 18.94
N ASP A 169 -6.19 8.42 19.91
CA ASP A 169 -5.74 8.04 21.25
C ASP A 169 -6.80 7.25 22.01
N ALA A 170 -8.07 7.67 21.94
CA ALA A 170 -9.17 6.98 22.59
C ALA A 170 -9.45 5.60 21.99
N ALA A 171 -9.33 5.44 20.68
CA ALA A 171 -9.44 4.16 19.98
C ALA A 171 -8.33 3.20 20.41
N ALA A 172 -7.08 3.66 20.46
CA ALA A 172 -5.94 2.88 20.91
C ALA A 172 -6.10 2.37 22.34
N ALA A 173 -6.64 3.20 23.23
CA ALA A 173 -6.95 2.81 24.61
C ALA A 173 -7.99 1.69 24.72
N GLN A 174 -8.81 1.50 23.68
CA GLN A 174 -9.81 0.44 23.57
C GLN A 174 -9.38 -0.74 22.70
N GLY A 175 -8.08 -0.77 22.28
CA GLY A 175 -7.53 -1.84 21.44
C GLY A 175 -7.84 -1.69 19.95
N LEU A 176 -8.42 -0.58 19.51
CA LEU A 176 -8.60 -0.28 18.09
C LEU A 176 -7.46 0.63 17.61
N HIS A 177 -6.61 0.08 16.73
CA HIS A 177 -5.47 0.80 16.20
C HIS A 177 -5.78 1.41 14.84
N LEU A 178 -5.90 2.72 14.82
CA LEU A 178 -6.03 3.54 13.61
C LEU A 178 -4.67 4.09 13.20
N ALA A 179 -4.61 4.80 12.09
CA ALA A 179 -3.46 5.61 11.70
C ALA A 179 -3.89 7.05 11.48
N LEU A 180 -2.96 7.98 11.65
CA LEU A 180 -3.13 9.38 11.29
C LEU A 180 -2.52 9.66 9.91
N VAL A 181 -3.06 10.66 9.23
CA VAL A 181 -2.52 11.21 8.00
C VAL A 181 -2.70 12.71 7.99
N SER A 182 -1.66 13.44 7.60
CA SER A 182 -1.72 14.90 7.43
C SER A 182 -1.95 15.21 5.95
N LEU A 183 -3.04 15.89 5.64
CA LEU A 183 -3.43 16.24 4.28
C LEU A 183 -3.40 17.75 4.09
N PRO A 184 -2.85 18.26 2.97
CA PRO A 184 -2.86 19.69 2.69
C PRO A 184 -4.28 20.16 2.30
N GLU A 185 -4.53 21.44 2.41
CA GLU A 185 -5.79 22.10 2.06
C GLU A 185 -6.29 21.73 0.65
N LYS A 186 -5.40 21.81 -0.34
CA LYS A 186 -5.77 21.73 -1.76
C LYS A 186 -6.65 20.55 -2.16
N PRO A 187 -6.40 19.30 -1.77
CA PRO A 187 -7.29 18.17 -2.07
C PRO A 187 -8.58 18.18 -1.26
N LEU A 188 -8.63 18.86 -0.11
CA LEU A 188 -9.78 18.85 0.80
C LEU A 188 -10.78 19.97 0.50
N ALA A 189 -10.33 21.09 -0.04
CA ALA A 189 -11.16 22.28 -0.23
C ALA A 189 -12.38 22.04 -1.15
N SER A 190 -12.29 21.11 -2.09
CA SER A 190 -13.42 20.73 -2.94
C SER A 190 -14.44 19.84 -2.26
N ASP A 191 -13.99 18.97 -1.37
CA ASP A 191 -14.84 18.00 -0.68
C ASP A 191 -15.45 18.57 0.60
N TRP A 192 -14.76 19.55 1.21
CA TRP A 192 -15.17 20.22 2.44
C TRP A 192 -15.25 21.74 2.26
N PRO A 193 -16.20 22.25 1.43
CA PRO A 193 -16.27 23.66 1.03
C PRO A 193 -16.56 24.62 2.20
N ASP A 194 -17.20 24.14 3.26
CA ASP A 194 -17.55 24.94 4.43
C ASP A 194 -16.47 24.95 5.51
N LEU A 195 -15.35 24.23 5.30
CA LEU A 195 -14.26 24.17 6.26
C LEU A 195 -13.38 25.44 6.20
N THR A 196 -13.13 26.05 7.34
CA THR A 196 -12.12 27.11 7.46
C THR A 196 -10.73 26.52 7.66
N PHE A 197 -9.84 26.75 6.70
CA PHE A 197 -8.43 26.34 6.80
C PHE A 197 -7.63 27.41 7.57
N ASP A 198 -7.60 27.28 8.90
CA ASP A 198 -6.83 28.10 9.83
C ASP A 198 -5.38 27.61 10.02
N GLN A 199 -5.03 26.49 9.37
CA GLN A 199 -3.68 25.93 9.27
C GLN A 199 -3.52 25.20 7.91
N PRO A 200 -2.25 25.01 7.43
CA PRO A 200 -1.99 24.51 6.06
C PRO A 200 -2.34 23.03 5.83
N ASN A 201 -2.48 22.26 6.88
CA ASN A 201 -2.79 20.82 6.79
C ASN A 201 -3.89 20.45 7.79
N VAL A 202 -4.64 19.40 7.46
CA VAL A 202 -5.62 18.79 8.35
C VAL A 202 -5.15 17.38 8.72
N THR A 203 -5.09 17.08 10.01
CA THR A 203 -4.85 15.71 10.48
C THR A 203 -6.16 14.93 10.43
N CYS A 204 -6.16 13.86 9.66
CA CYS A 204 -7.28 12.95 9.46
C CYS A 204 -6.94 11.55 9.95
N LEU A 205 -7.95 10.70 10.05
CA LEU A 205 -7.83 9.28 10.34
C LEU A 205 -7.69 8.47 9.05
N ARG A 206 -6.88 7.42 9.11
CA ARG A 206 -6.69 6.47 8.05
C ARG A 206 -6.95 5.07 8.57
N SER A 207 -7.94 4.40 8.00
CA SER A 207 -8.23 2.99 8.25
C SER A 207 -7.68 2.14 7.12
N CYS A 208 -6.78 1.19 7.44
CA CYS A 208 -6.21 0.24 6.50
C CYS A 208 -6.84 -1.13 6.76
N LEU A 209 -7.77 -1.54 5.89
CA LEU A 209 -8.56 -2.76 6.06
C LEU A 209 -7.85 -3.97 5.41
N MET A 210 -6.58 -4.19 5.80
CA MET A 210 -5.68 -5.15 5.15
C MET A 210 -5.97 -6.63 5.48
N LYS A 211 -6.97 -6.91 6.29
CA LYS A 211 -7.30 -8.29 6.70
C LYS A 211 -8.69 -8.68 6.20
N PRO A 212 -8.84 -9.89 5.63
CA PRO A 212 -10.13 -10.36 5.13
C PRO A 212 -11.19 -10.48 6.24
N GLU A 213 -10.78 -10.54 7.51
CA GLU A 213 -11.68 -10.59 8.67
C GLU A 213 -12.31 -9.22 9.01
N HIS A 214 -11.91 -8.16 8.31
CA HIS A 214 -12.56 -6.84 8.43
C HIS A 214 -13.90 -6.76 7.66
N ASP A 215 -14.17 -7.71 6.75
CA ASP A 215 -15.41 -7.83 5.97
C ASP A 215 -16.59 -8.37 6.80
#